data_f612d5ecaa345ec73bc6adbce7eaf361
#
_entry.id   f612d5ecaa345ec73bc6adbce7eaf361
#
_cell.length_a   1.000
_cell.length_b   1.000
_cell.length_c   1.000
_cell.angle_alpha   90.00
_cell.angle_beta   90.00
_cell.angle_gamma   90.00
#
_symmetry.space_group_name_H-M   'P 1'
#
loop_
_entity.id
_entity.type
_entity.pdbx_description
1 polymer ?
#
loop_
_entity_poly.entity_id
_entity_poly.type
_entity_poly.pdbx_seq_one_letter_code
_entity_poly.pdbx_strand_id
1 'polypeptide(L)'
;MGNHTLKTVAAVAIAFVSLANVASSQPPAPAPLAVPNPNYVSIPMEIMVNRPAAEVWKRIGKYCDIGEWFQIPCTITSGKDDEVGTVRSIGNEILVGKTELSYTYTQPVREGRPYNLYHGTLEARPVTATTSKLVYTLMFDNSGLPDAAAREKDVAQRTTMFTRALGNMKILAEGGTLPPPPARGGPAK
;
A
#
# COMPACT_ATOMS: atom_id res chain seq x y z
N MET A 1 -96.10 19.65 37.64
CA MET A 1 -95.56 18.47 36.97
C MET A 1 -94.61 19.04 35.87
N GLY A 2 -93.38 19.25 36.18
CA GLY A 2 -92.42 19.80 35.26
C GLY A 2 -91.17 18.87 35.12
N ASN A 3 -91.00 18.37 33.92
CA ASN A 3 -89.86 17.51 33.57
C ASN A 3 -88.67 18.39 33.21
N HIS A 4 -87.62 18.27 34.00
CA HIS A 4 -86.31 18.82 33.66
C HIS A 4 -85.49 17.76 32.92
N THR A 5 -85.32 18.01 31.63
CA THR A 5 -84.40 17.24 30.81
C THR A 5 -82.92 17.81 30.98
N LEU A 6 -82.10 16.97 31.54
CA LEU A 6 -80.66 17.27 31.69
C LEU A 6 -79.92 17.04 30.33
N LYS A 7 -79.35 18.11 29.79
CA LYS A 7 -78.52 18.00 28.57
C LYS A 7 -77.05 17.74 28.98
N THR A 8 -76.60 16.56 28.70
CA THR A 8 -75.18 16.17 28.90
C THR A 8 -74.37 16.75 27.76
N VAL A 9 -73.38 17.63 28.06
CA VAL A 9 -72.40 18.16 27.11
C VAL A 9 -71.21 17.22 27.16
N ALA A 10 -70.94 16.51 26.09
CA ALA A 10 -69.77 15.69 25.93
C ALA A 10 -68.56 16.59 25.50
N ALA A 11 -67.56 16.73 26.37
CA ALA A 11 -66.33 17.39 26.02
C ALA A 11 -65.45 16.44 25.22
N VAL A 12 -65.17 16.78 23.97
CA VAL A 12 -64.21 16.06 23.12
C VAL A 12 -62.81 16.62 23.42
N ALA A 13 -61.97 15.84 24.09
CA ALA A 13 -60.55 16.15 24.28
C ALA A 13 -59.76 15.80 23.01
N ILE A 14 -59.30 16.82 22.31
CA ILE A 14 -58.40 16.66 21.17
C ILE A 14 -56.98 16.49 21.72
N ALA A 15 -56.43 15.28 21.67
CA ALA A 15 -55.04 15.03 22.01
C ALA A 15 -54.13 15.47 20.85
N PHE A 16 -53.33 16.51 21.06
CA PHE A 16 -52.26 16.89 20.13
C PHE A 16 -51.12 15.92 20.29
N VAL A 17 -50.94 15.03 19.31
CA VAL A 17 -49.75 14.18 19.20
C VAL A 17 -48.63 15.04 18.60
N SER A 18 -47.70 15.50 19.44
CA SER A 18 -46.49 16.20 18.99
C SER A 18 -45.57 15.16 18.29
N LEU A 19 -45.53 15.22 16.97
CA LEU A 19 -44.51 14.52 16.17
C LEU A 19 -43.16 15.14 16.49
N ALA A 20 -42.41 14.49 17.37
CA ALA A 20 -40.98 14.83 17.55
C ALA A 20 -40.27 14.51 16.24
N ASN A 21 -39.78 15.55 15.55
CA ASN A 21 -38.87 15.40 14.43
C ASN A 21 -37.57 14.77 14.95
N VAL A 22 -37.40 13.47 14.75
CA VAL A 22 -36.11 12.79 14.91
C VAL A 22 -35.24 13.33 13.80
N ALA A 23 -34.41 14.35 14.11
CA ALA A 23 -33.37 14.79 13.21
C ALA A 23 -32.45 13.61 12.96
N SER A 24 -32.55 12.99 11.78
CA SER A 24 -31.64 11.96 11.32
C SER A 24 -30.26 12.59 11.22
N SER A 25 -29.37 12.33 12.18
CA SER A 25 -27.99 12.78 12.10
C SER A 25 -27.35 12.01 10.95
N GLN A 26 -27.21 12.67 9.82
CA GLN A 26 -26.47 12.16 8.67
C GLN A 26 -25.02 11.87 9.12
N PRO A 27 -24.45 10.69 8.82
CA PRO A 27 -23.06 10.43 9.14
C PRO A 27 -22.16 11.57 8.62
N PRO A 28 -21.13 11.98 9.34
CA PRO A 28 -20.23 13.00 8.86
C PRO A 28 -19.68 12.60 7.48
N ALA A 29 -19.57 13.57 6.57
CA ALA A 29 -18.98 13.33 5.26
C ALA A 29 -17.60 12.68 5.42
N PRO A 30 -17.22 11.74 4.56
CA PRO A 30 -15.89 11.15 4.58
C PRO A 30 -14.84 12.27 4.57
N ALA A 31 -13.79 12.12 5.37
CA ALA A 31 -12.68 13.06 5.34
C ALA A 31 -12.16 13.20 3.90
N PRO A 32 -11.85 14.40 3.43
CA PRO A 32 -11.27 14.57 2.10
C PRO A 32 -9.98 13.75 1.99
N LEU A 33 -9.64 13.28 0.78
CA LEU A 33 -8.38 12.62 0.52
C LEU A 33 -7.24 13.50 1.04
N ALA A 34 -6.23 12.88 1.65
CA ALA A 34 -5.09 13.58 2.24
C ALA A 34 -4.33 14.47 1.23
N VAL A 35 -4.50 14.20 -0.07
CA VAL A 35 -3.89 14.95 -1.17
C VAL A 35 -4.99 15.36 -2.15
N PRO A 36 -5.32 16.68 -2.25
CA PRO A 36 -6.42 17.14 -3.09
C PRO A 36 -6.14 17.02 -4.60
N ASN A 37 -4.88 17.09 -5.03
CA ASN A 37 -4.47 17.01 -6.43
C ASN A 37 -3.32 16.01 -6.58
N PRO A 38 -3.56 14.70 -6.46
CA PRO A 38 -2.50 13.70 -6.53
C PRO A 38 -1.92 13.59 -7.94
N ASN A 39 -0.63 13.26 -8.02
CA ASN A 39 0.03 12.87 -9.26
C ASN A 39 0.52 11.43 -9.11
N TYR A 40 -0.35 10.49 -9.49
CA TYR A 40 -0.04 9.07 -9.38
C TYR A 40 0.95 8.63 -10.44
N VAL A 41 1.96 7.89 -9.99
CA VAL A 41 3.01 7.30 -10.81
C VAL A 41 2.96 5.79 -10.66
N SER A 42 3.09 5.07 -11.76
CA SER A 42 3.33 3.63 -11.79
C SER A 42 4.62 3.34 -12.54
N ILE A 43 5.54 2.60 -11.91
CA ILE A 43 6.84 2.23 -12.49
C ILE A 43 6.92 0.70 -12.56
N PRO A 44 6.47 0.08 -13.65
CA PRO A 44 6.67 -1.34 -13.88
C PRO A 44 8.10 -1.61 -14.35
N MET A 45 8.75 -2.60 -13.75
CA MET A 45 10.10 -3.07 -14.10
C MET A 45 10.09 -4.58 -14.13
N GLU A 46 10.85 -5.18 -15.03
CA GLU A 46 10.87 -6.63 -15.16
C GLU A 46 12.23 -7.18 -15.61
N ILE A 47 12.49 -8.45 -15.29
CA ILE A 47 13.67 -9.18 -15.74
C ILE A 47 13.35 -10.65 -15.93
N MET A 48 13.91 -11.26 -16.98
CA MET A 48 13.84 -12.71 -17.20
C MET A 48 14.80 -13.47 -16.31
N VAL A 49 14.35 -14.60 -15.76
CA VAL A 49 15.13 -15.50 -14.90
C VAL A 49 15.06 -16.92 -15.47
N ASN A 50 16.21 -17.58 -15.59
CA ASN A 50 16.33 -18.94 -16.13
C ASN A 50 16.09 -20.01 -15.05
N ARG A 51 14.97 -19.87 -14.33
CA ARG A 51 14.47 -20.78 -13.30
C ARG A 51 12.94 -20.78 -13.30
N PRO A 52 12.30 -21.89 -12.87
CA PRO A 52 10.85 -21.91 -12.62
C PRO A 52 10.44 -20.86 -11.58
N ALA A 53 9.27 -20.25 -11.76
CA ALA A 53 8.81 -19.18 -10.88
C ALA A 53 8.74 -19.59 -9.39
N ALA A 54 8.32 -20.81 -9.10
CA ALA A 54 8.27 -21.31 -7.72
C ALA A 54 9.67 -21.42 -7.06
N GLU A 55 10.69 -21.83 -7.82
CA GLU A 55 12.07 -21.88 -7.33
C GLU A 55 12.61 -20.47 -7.10
N VAL A 56 12.35 -19.56 -8.03
CA VAL A 56 12.70 -18.14 -7.89
C VAL A 56 12.06 -17.58 -6.62
N TRP A 57 10.76 -17.75 -6.46
CA TRP A 57 10.02 -17.24 -5.31
C TRP A 57 10.54 -17.80 -3.99
N LYS A 58 10.79 -19.11 -3.94
CA LYS A 58 11.38 -19.76 -2.76
C LYS A 58 12.71 -19.12 -2.34
N ARG A 59 13.50 -18.59 -3.31
CA ARG A 59 14.84 -18.04 -3.06
C ARG A 59 14.84 -16.58 -2.67
N ILE A 60 13.89 -15.76 -3.21
CA ILE A 60 13.95 -14.31 -3.05
C ILE A 60 12.63 -13.68 -2.56
N GLY A 61 11.59 -14.48 -2.34
CA GLY A 61 10.23 -14.00 -2.14
C GLY A 61 9.80 -13.83 -0.67
N LYS A 62 10.64 -14.19 0.33
CA LYS A 62 10.33 -13.91 1.73
C LYS A 62 10.37 -12.42 1.99
N TYR A 63 9.56 -11.96 2.94
CA TYR A 63 9.35 -10.53 3.13
C TYR A 63 10.62 -9.76 3.52
N CYS A 64 11.56 -10.40 4.22
CA CYS A 64 12.86 -9.80 4.54
C CYS A 64 14.03 -10.25 3.65
N ASP A 65 13.79 -11.04 2.59
CA ASP A 65 14.84 -11.33 1.57
C ASP A 65 15.31 -10.06 0.85
N ILE A 66 14.52 -8.98 0.90
CA ILE A 66 14.92 -7.63 0.47
C ILE A 66 16.24 -7.20 1.10
N GLY A 67 16.54 -7.61 2.32
CA GLY A 67 17.80 -7.34 2.98
C GLY A 67 19.00 -7.85 2.19
N GLU A 68 18.86 -9.01 1.55
CA GLU A 68 19.92 -9.61 0.74
C GLU A 68 20.02 -8.91 -0.63
N TRP A 69 18.93 -8.86 -1.40
CA TRP A 69 19.01 -8.33 -2.76
C TRP A 69 19.10 -6.80 -2.85
N PHE A 70 18.73 -6.06 -1.82
CA PHE A 70 19.04 -4.62 -1.66
C PHE A 70 20.37 -4.38 -0.93
N GLN A 71 20.92 -5.42 -0.28
CA GLN A 71 22.14 -5.34 0.53
C GLN A 71 22.02 -4.32 1.67
N ILE A 72 20.90 -4.34 2.39
CA ILE A 72 20.58 -3.50 3.55
C ILE A 72 19.99 -4.35 4.67
N PRO A 73 20.16 -4.00 5.94
CA PRO A 73 19.55 -4.76 7.03
C PRO A 73 18.02 -4.78 6.95
N CYS A 74 17.42 -5.95 7.14
CA CYS A 74 15.97 -6.13 7.25
C CYS A 74 15.64 -7.02 8.44
N THR A 75 14.67 -6.60 9.27
CA THR A 75 14.09 -7.39 10.35
C THR A 75 12.57 -7.20 10.37
N ILE A 76 11.83 -8.20 10.82
CA ILE A 76 10.41 -8.06 11.14
C ILE A 76 10.30 -7.33 12.46
N THR A 77 9.58 -6.20 12.46
CA THR A 77 9.42 -5.33 13.65
C THR A 77 8.05 -5.49 14.31
N SER A 78 7.06 -6.02 13.57
CA SER A 78 5.72 -6.31 14.08
C SER A 78 5.03 -7.36 13.23
N GLY A 79 4.11 -8.11 13.82
CA GLY A 79 3.40 -9.19 13.14
C GLY A 79 4.22 -10.46 13.06
N LYS A 80 3.76 -11.39 12.22
CA LYS A 80 4.38 -12.68 12.01
C LYS A 80 4.82 -12.79 10.56
N ASP A 81 6.07 -13.23 10.36
CA ASP A 81 6.67 -13.30 9.03
C ASP A 81 5.75 -14.02 8.03
N ASP A 82 5.68 -13.47 6.83
CA ASP A 82 4.84 -13.94 5.72
C ASP A 82 3.31 -13.84 5.93
N GLU A 83 2.81 -13.12 6.93
CA GLU A 83 1.38 -12.85 7.14
C GLU A 83 1.03 -11.39 6.76
N VAL A 84 -0.17 -11.18 6.20
CA VAL A 84 -0.69 -9.83 5.95
C VAL A 84 -0.77 -9.05 7.27
N GLY A 85 -0.31 -7.79 7.26
CA GLY A 85 -0.14 -6.96 8.44
C GLY A 85 1.26 -6.97 9.03
N THR A 86 2.15 -7.87 8.59
CA THR A 86 3.55 -7.89 9.03
C THR A 86 4.28 -6.61 8.61
N VAL A 87 5.09 -6.08 9.52
CA VAL A 87 5.89 -4.86 9.32
C VAL A 87 7.37 -5.20 9.31
N ARG A 88 8.10 -4.73 8.30
CA ARG A 88 9.56 -4.82 8.24
C ARG A 88 10.24 -3.49 8.51
N SER A 89 11.49 -3.52 9.02
CA SER A 89 12.26 -2.34 9.43
C SER A 89 12.56 -1.36 8.28
N ILE A 90 12.56 -1.84 7.04
CA ILE A 90 12.77 -1.01 5.85
C ILE A 90 11.51 -0.16 5.64
N GLY A 91 11.65 1.14 5.84
CA GLY A 91 10.54 2.06 5.60
C GLY A 91 9.30 1.86 6.49
N ASN A 92 9.32 0.99 7.51
CA ASN A 92 8.14 0.48 8.24
C ASN A 92 7.08 -0.05 7.28
N GLU A 93 7.54 -0.78 6.27
CA GLU A 93 6.66 -1.30 5.24
C GLU A 93 5.75 -2.39 5.79
N ILE A 94 4.48 -2.29 5.46
CA ILE A 94 3.42 -3.18 5.90
C ILE A 94 3.05 -4.11 4.74
N LEU A 95 3.10 -5.42 4.93
CA LEU A 95 2.61 -6.40 3.97
C LEU A 95 1.07 -6.31 3.89
N VAL A 96 0.54 -5.86 2.76
CA VAL A 96 -0.91 -5.62 2.59
C VAL A 96 -1.61 -6.60 1.66
N GLY A 97 -0.85 -7.41 0.95
CA GLY A 97 -1.41 -8.45 0.08
C GLY A 97 -0.35 -9.45 -0.34
N LYS A 98 -0.77 -10.69 -0.57
CA LYS A 98 0.11 -11.74 -1.09
C LYS A 98 -0.68 -12.79 -1.85
N THR A 99 0.00 -13.44 -2.77
CA THR A 99 -0.41 -14.69 -3.43
C THR A 99 0.68 -15.74 -3.23
N GLU A 100 0.57 -16.88 -3.88
CA GLU A 100 1.60 -17.91 -3.84
C GLU A 100 2.97 -17.41 -4.34
N LEU A 101 2.99 -16.54 -5.36
CA LEU A 101 4.19 -16.05 -6.04
C LEU A 101 4.29 -14.52 -6.10
N SER A 102 3.63 -13.82 -5.19
CA SER A 102 3.70 -12.37 -5.11
C SER A 102 3.43 -11.83 -3.71
N TYR A 103 3.91 -10.62 -3.46
CA TYR A 103 3.43 -9.81 -2.35
C TYR A 103 3.33 -8.33 -2.74
N THR A 104 2.46 -7.62 -2.02
CA THR A 104 2.34 -6.17 -2.10
C THR A 104 2.51 -5.58 -0.70
N TYR A 105 3.27 -4.51 -0.61
CA TYR A 105 3.46 -3.76 0.62
C TYR A 105 3.10 -2.28 0.42
N THR A 106 2.83 -1.61 1.53
CA THR A 106 2.66 -0.15 1.58
C THR A 106 3.63 0.48 2.58
N GLN A 107 4.00 1.72 2.35
CA GLN A 107 4.70 2.53 3.34
C GLN A 107 3.70 3.46 4.04
N PRO A 108 3.73 3.56 5.38
CA PRO A 108 2.97 4.58 6.08
C PRO A 108 3.36 5.99 5.62
N VAL A 109 2.38 6.88 5.58
CA VAL A 109 2.65 8.30 5.37
C VAL A 109 3.57 8.81 6.49
N ARG A 110 4.60 9.55 6.12
CA ARG A 110 5.56 10.13 7.05
C ARG A 110 5.71 11.61 6.79
N GLU A 111 5.73 12.37 7.87
CA GLU A 111 6.04 13.79 7.79
C GLU A 111 7.40 14.02 7.10
N GLY A 112 7.48 15.02 6.24
CA GLY A 112 8.68 15.36 5.48
C GLY A 112 8.98 14.44 4.28
N ARG A 113 8.13 13.45 3.97
CA ARG A 113 8.26 12.66 2.75
C ARG A 113 7.36 13.23 1.65
N PRO A 114 7.89 13.41 0.43
CA PRO A 114 7.16 14.08 -0.65
C PRO A 114 6.23 13.14 -1.42
N TYR A 115 5.93 11.95 -0.91
CA TYR A 115 5.07 10.97 -1.58
C TYR A 115 4.08 10.31 -0.61
N ASN A 116 2.92 9.96 -1.13
CA ASN A 116 1.84 9.27 -0.44
C ASN A 116 1.45 7.99 -1.18
N LEU A 117 0.62 7.17 -0.56
CA LEU A 117 0.09 5.93 -1.14
C LEU A 117 1.18 5.05 -1.76
N TYR A 118 2.35 4.99 -1.12
CA TYR A 118 3.47 4.22 -1.63
C TYR A 118 3.21 2.73 -1.49
N HIS A 119 3.17 2.05 -2.63
CA HIS A 119 3.03 0.60 -2.73
C HIS A 119 4.14 0.02 -3.60
N GLY A 120 4.62 -1.15 -3.23
CA GLY A 120 5.49 -1.95 -4.07
C GLY A 120 4.94 -3.36 -4.17
N THR A 121 4.87 -3.88 -5.40
CA THR A 121 4.48 -5.27 -5.66
C THR A 121 5.65 -5.99 -6.30
N LEU A 122 6.05 -7.12 -5.72
CA LEU A 122 6.99 -8.07 -6.31
C LEU A 122 6.25 -9.34 -6.68
N GLU A 123 6.53 -9.86 -7.88
CA GLU A 123 5.88 -11.04 -8.41
C GLU A 123 6.85 -11.88 -9.24
N ALA A 124 6.76 -13.21 -9.11
CA ALA A 124 7.42 -14.16 -10.01
C ALA A 124 6.38 -14.81 -10.93
N ARG A 125 6.41 -14.46 -12.22
CA ARG A 125 5.49 -14.98 -13.25
C ARG A 125 6.09 -16.14 -13.99
N PRO A 126 5.44 -17.30 -14.08
CA PRO A 126 5.87 -18.38 -14.97
C PRO A 126 5.83 -17.94 -16.43
N VAL A 127 6.88 -18.28 -17.20
CA VAL A 127 6.92 -18.06 -18.64
C VAL A 127 6.97 -19.40 -19.38
N THR A 128 7.85 -20.31 -18.93
CA THR A 128 7.91 -21.71 -19.37
C THR A 128 8.08 -22.62 -18.15
N ALA A 129 8.21 -23.91 -18.36
CA ALA A 129 8.52 -24.84 -17.27
C ALA A 129 9.88 -24.57 -16.60
N THR A 130 10.81 -23.90 -17.27
CA THR A 130 12.18 -23.66 -16.80
C THR A 130 12.56 -22.19 -16.68
N THR A 131 11.69 -21.27 -17.09
CA THR A 131 11.94 -19.83 -17.05
C THR A 131 10.78 -19.05 -16.44
N SER A 132 11.10 -17.93 -15.83
CA SER A 132 10.14 -17.03 -15.25
C SER A 132 10.53 -15.59 -15.51
N LYS A 133 9.63 -14.67 -15.14
CA LYS A 133 9.85 -13.25 -15.15
C LYS A 133 9.63 -12.71 -13.75
N LEU A 134 10.59 -11.99 -13.19
CA LEU A 134 10.38 -11.15 -12.03
C LEU A 134 9.80 -9.82 -12.48
N VAL A 135 8.72 -9.40 -11.86
CA VAL A 135 8.06 -8.12 -12.09
C VAL A 135 8.06 -7.34 -10.78
N TYR A 136 8.55 -6.12 -10.81
CA TYR A 136 8.47 -5.20 -9.68
C TYR A 136 7.73 -3.95 -10.12
N THR A 137 6.61 -3.65 -9.46
CA THR A 137 5.82 -2.46 -9.75
C THR A 137 5.79 -1.56 -8.54
N LEU A 138 6.25 -0.32 -8.69
CA LEU A 138 6.03 0.73 -7.69
C LEU A 138 4.82 1.57 -8.10
N MET A 139 3.99 1.94 -7.14
CA MET A 139 2.89 2.87 -7.32
C MET A 139 2.86 3.84 -6.14
N PHE A 140 2.82 5.14 -6.42
CA PHE A 140 2.80 6.19 -5.40
C PHE A 140 2.29 7.51 -5.98
N ASP A 141 1.91 8.42 -5.11
CA ASP A 141 1.65 9.82 -5.42
C ASP A 141 2.92 10.63 -5.12
N ASN A 142 3.43 11.36 -6.11
CA ASN A 142 4.60 12.23 -5.97
C ASN A 142 4.27 13.73 -6.12
N SER A 143 3.00 14.11 -5.95
CA SER A 143 2.57 15.51 -6.02
C SER A 143 3.26 16.42 -4.98
N GLY A 144 3.77 15.85 -3.89
CA GLY A 144 4.58 16.55 -2.88
C GLY A 144 5.95 17.03 -3.35
N LEU A 145 6.42 16.60 -4.55
CA LEU A 145 7.65 17.12 -5.14
C LEU A 145 7.41 18.49 -5.79
N PRO A 146 8.42 19.41 -5.76
CA PRO A 146 8.21 20.81 -6.05
C PRO A 146 7.79 21.09 -7.51
N ASP A 147 8.28 20.31 -8.47
CA ASP A 147 8.04 20.55 -9.89
C ASP A 147 8.13 19.26 -10.74
N ALA A 148 7.89 19.39 -12.03
CA ALA A 148 7.92 18.27 -12.96
C ALA A 148 9.33 17.66 -13.08
N ALA A 149 10.38 18.48 -13.10
CA ALA A 149 11.75 17.99 -13.22
C ALA A 149 12.17 17.17 -11.99
N ALA A 150 11.76 17.59 -10.78
CA ALA A 150 11.99 16.84 -9.56
C ALA A 150 11.22 15.50 -9.59
N ARG A 151 9.99 15.47 -10.10
CA ARG A 151 9.21 14.24 -10.26
C ARG A 151 9.84 13.27 -11.25
N GLU A 152 10.26 13.74 -12.42
CA GLU A 152 10.97 12.93 -13.42
C GLU A 152 12.28 12.35 -12.88
N LYS A 153 13.05 13.16 -12.15
CA LYS A 153 14.29 12.73 -11.51
C LYS A 153 14.03 11.64 -10.46
N ASP A 154 13.00 11.78 -9.63
CA ASP A 154 12.62 10.77 -8.63
C ASP A 154 12.23 9.45 -9.31
N VAL A 155 11.43 9.49 -10.36
CA VAL A 155 11.05 8.31 -11.16
C VAL A 155 12.28 7.63 -11.74
N ALA A 156 13.20 8.38 -12.36
CA ALA A 156 14.43 7.85 -12.95
C ALA A 156 15.34 7.19 -11.90
N GLN A 157 15.48 7.81 -10.74
CA GLN A 157 16.29 7.27 -9.63
C GLN A 157 15.69 5.97 -9.09
N ARG A 158 14.37 5.90 -8.90
CA ARG A 158 13.68 4.68 -8.44
C ARG A 158 13.81 3.57 -9.48
N THR A 159 13.59 3.89 -10.75
CA THR A 159 13.74 2.93 -11.85
C THR A 159 15.15 2.33 -11.83
N THR A 160 16.18 3.14 -11.76
CA THR A 160 17.59 2.67 -11.69
C THR A 160 17.82 1.78 -10.48
N MET A 161 17.38 2.20 -9.30
CA MET A 161 17.56 1.47 -8.04
C MET A 161 16.89 0.10 -8.08
N PHE A 162 15.63 0.03 -8.52
CA PHE A 162 14.86 -1.22 -8.52
C PHE A 162 15.21 -2.12 -9.72
N THR A 163 15.66 -1.58 -10.84
CA THR A 163 16.24 -2.39 -11.92
C THR A 163 17.52 -3.11 -11.45
N ARG A 164 18.36 -2.43 -10.68
CA ARG A 164 19.51 -3.07 -10.05
C ARG A 164 19.07 -4.16 -9.06
N ALA A 165 18.05 -3.90 -8.24
CA ALA A 165 17.51 -4.87 -7.31
C ALA A 165 17.00 -6.14 -8.03
N LEU A 166 16.29 -5.97 -9.14
CA LEU A 166 15.86 -7.08 -10.00
C LEU A 166 17.07 -7.87 -10.55
N GLY A 167 18.13 -7.19 -10.95
CA GLY A 167 19.40 -7.84 -11.35
C GLY A 167 20.00 -8.69 -10.23
N ASN A 168 20.01 -8.18 -9.01
CA ASN A 168 20.48 -8.91 -7.82
C ASN A 168 19.58 -10.12 -7.52
N MET A 169 18.26 -9.96 -7.58
CA MET A 169 17.32 -11.07 -7.40
C MET A 169 17.55 -12.17 -8.44
N LYS A 170 17.77 -11.79 -9.72
CA LYS A 170 18.10 -12.75 -10.78
C LYS A 170 19.37 -13.52 -10.47
N ILE A 171 20.45 -12.83 -10.09
CA ILE A 171 21.73 -13.48 -9.72
C ILE A 171 21.51 -14.52 -8.60
N LEU A 172 20.81 -14.14 -7.54
CA LEU A 172 20.52 -15.02 -6.41
C LEU A 172 19.63 -16.20 -6.81
N ALA A 173 18.58 -15.95 -7.59
CA ALA A 173 17.65 -16.96 -8.03
C ALA A 173 18.32 -18.00 -8.98
N GLU A 174 19.32 -17.59 -9.75
CA GLU A 174 20.10 -18.45 -10.63
C GLU A 174 21.30 -19.13 -9.92
N GLY A 175 21.46 -18.90 -8.60
CA GLY A 175 22.50 -19.54 -7.78
C GLY A 175 23.83 -18.80 -7.74
N GLY A 176 23.87 -17.57 -8.22
CA GLY A 176 25.05 -16.71 -8.18
C GLY A 176 25.26 -16.01 -6.83
N THR A 177 26.39 -15.33 -6.73
CA THR A 177 26.78 -14.50 -5.57
C THR A 177 26.74 -13.04 -5.96
N LEU A 178 26.19 -12.18 -5.09
CA LEU A 178 26.11 -10.75 -5.35
C LEU A 178 27.49 -10.08 -5.31
N PRO A 179 27.73 -9.10 -6.18
CA PRO A 179 28.90 -8.26 -6.05
C PRO A 179 28.81 -7.44 -4.74
N PRO A 180 29.92 -6.91 -4.22
CA PRO A 180 29.90 -6.01 -3.07
C PRO A 180 28.92 -4.86 -3.31
N PRO A 181 28.23 -4.36 -2.27
CA PRO A 181 27.39 -3.19 -2.42
C PRO A 181 28.23 -2.01 -2.92
N PRO A 182 27.68 -1.13 -3.77
CA PRO A 182 28.39 0.07 -4.18
C PRO A 182 28.75 0.88 -2.92
N ALA A 183 29.94 1.46 -2.93
CA ALA A 183 30.38 2.35 -1.86
C ALA A 183 29.28 3.39 -1.62
N ARG A 184 28.76 3.50 -0.40
CA ARG A 184 27.85 4.58 -0.04
C ARG A 184 28.59 5.87 -0.28
N GLY A 185 28.13 6.69 -1.22
CA GLY A 185 28.69 8.02 -1.42
C GLY A 185 28.73 8.71 -0.05
N GLY A 186 29.94 9.03 0.42
CA GLY A 186 30.08 9.80 1.64
C GLY A 186 29.30 11.11 1.52
N PRO A 187 28.96 11.76 2.64
CA PRO A 187 28.29 13.04 2.59
C PRO A 187 29.10 13.97 1.70
N ALA A 188 28.46 14.56 0.70
CA ALA A 188 29.06 15.64 -0.08
C ALA A 188 29.54 16.69 0.92
N LYS A 189 30.87 16.93 0.93
CA LYS A 189 31.48 17.99 1.75
C LYS A 189 31.01 19.35 1.26
#